data_0f62b4e5e74495f319d545fd0fdd9ad0
#
_entry.id   0f62b4e5e74495f319d545fd0fdd9ad0
#
_cell.length_a   1.000
_cell.length_b   1.000
_cell.length_c   1.000
_cell.angle_alpha   90.00
_cell.angle_beta   90.00
_cell.angle_gamma   90.00
#
_symmetry.space_group_name_H-M   'P 1'
#
loop_
_entity.id
_entity.type
_entity.pdbx_description
1 polymer ?
#
loop_
_entity_poly.entity_id
_entity_poly.type
_entity_poly.pdbx_seq_one_letter_code
_entity_poly.pdbx_strand_id
1 'polypeptide(L)'
;MTYWWCLSEATLRNNTPCITTQMLVRTFVWHFYDGRAGMEPRIRELREDYALRKIPTRAFAANALYLEVVRLAYNLVTAFQRTCLSEEWQSLTLSKLRSRLFWLPGELTRPQNRPTLRFANSPLIQKWVTEILHRIHRLKPLES
;
A
#
# COMPACT_ATOMS: atom_id res chain seq x y z
N MET A 1 -31.95 -11.90 -30.78
CA MET A 1 -32.74 -13.00 -30.18
C MET A 1 -32.21 -14.36 -30.65
N THR A 2 -30.94 -14.73 -30.42
CA THR A 2 -30.38 -16.01 -30.90
C THR A 2 -29.25 -16.55 -30.01
N TYR A 3 -29.26 -16.26 -28.70
CA TYR A 3 -28.16 -16.69 -27.81
C TYR A 3 -28.54 -17.74 -26.77
N TRP A 4 -29.76 -18.27 -26.82
CA TRP A 4 -30.23 -19.26 -25.83
C TRP A 4 -30.12 -20.73 -26.28
N TRP A 5 -29.77 -20.99 -27.52
CA TRP A 5 -29.79 -22.34 -28.09
C TRP A 5 -28.51 -23.15 -27.91
N CYS A 6 -27.39 -22.53 -27.53
CA CYS A 6 -26.11 -23.25 -27.34
C CYS A 6 -25.93 -23.88 -25.96
N LEU A 7 -26.84 -23.64 -25.01
CA LEU A 7 -26.69 -24.14 -23.63
C LEU A 7 -27.40 -25.49 -23.37
N SER A 8 -28.26 -25.98 -24.28
CA SER A 8 -29.05 -27.19 -24.03
C SER A 8 -28.49 -28.48 -24.61
N GLU A 9 -27.57 -28.45 -25.57
CA GLU A 9 -27.04 -29.67 -26.19
C GLU A 9 -25.62 -30.10 -25.70
N ALA A 10 -24.92 -29.29 -24.98
CA ALA A 10 -23.55 -29.60 -24.49
C ALA A 10 -23.54 -30.36 -23.15
N THR A 11 -24.68 -30.65 -22.55
CA THR A 11 -24.72 -31.20 -21.17
C THR A 11 -24.73 -32.72 -21.12
N LEU A 12 -24.70 -33.46 -22.24
CA LEU A 12 -24.93 -34.88 -22.23
C LEU A 12 -23.79 -35.81 -22.69
N ARG A 13 -22.61 -35.32 -23.02
CA ARG A 13 -21.46 -36.21 -23.26
C ARG A 13 -20.18 -35.61 -22.74
N ASN A 14 -19.69 -36.19 -21.68
CA ASN A 14 -18.42 -35.95 -21.00
C ASN A 14 -18.43 -34.73 -20.07
N ASN A 15 -18.22 -35.03 -18.81
CA ASN A 15 -18.11 -34.14 -17.63
C ASN A 15 -16.93 -33.16 -17.67
N THR A 16 -16.52 -32.70 -18.84
CA THR A 16 -15.54 -31.63 -19.02
C THR A 16 -16.31 -30.35 -19.35
N PRO A 17 -16.25 -29.31 -18.52
CA PRO A 17 -16.83 -28.01 -18.84
C PRO A 17 -16.20 -27.52 -20.14
N CYS A 18 -17.00 -27.47 -21.21
CA CYS A 18 -16.59 -26.90 -22.48
C CYS A 18 -16.34 -25.40 -22.26
N ILE A 19 -15.10 -25.01 -21.98
CA ILE A 19 -14.71 -23.62 -21.87
C ILE A 19 -14.78 -23.03 -23.27
N THR A 20 -15.93 -22.42 -23.60
CA THR A 20 -16.09 -21.73 -24.87
C THR A 20 -15.13 -20.53 -24.93
N THR A 21 -14.65 -20.20 -26.13
CA THR A 21 -13.80 -19.03 -26.37
C THR A 21 -14.40 -17.76 -25.78
N GLN A 22 -15.71 -17.63 -25.73
CA GLN A 22 -16.40 -16.51 -25.07
C GLN A 22 -16.21 -16.50 -23.55
N MET A 23 -16.17 -17.66 -22.88
CA MET A 23 -15.84 -17.70 -21.44
C MET A 23 -14.41 -17.30 -21.19
N LEU A 24 -13.47 -17.73 -22.01
CA LEU A 24 -12.07 -17.33 -21.91
C LEU A 24 -11.90 -15.81 -22.09
N VAL A 25 -12.53 -15.23 -23.11
CA VAL A 25 -12.51 -13.79 -23.35
C VAL A 25 -13.14 -13.02 -22.17
N ARG A 26 -14.29 -13.46 -21.66
CA ARG A 26 -14.95 -12.82 -20.50
C ARG A 26 -14.07 -12.91 -19.25
N THR A 27 -13.47 -14.06 -18.97
CA THR A 27 -12.56 -14.24 -17.83
C THR A 27 -11.32 -13.38 -17.99
N PHE A 28 -10.72 -13.32 -19.19
CA PHE A 28 -9.56 -12.45 -19.45
C PHE A 28 -9.90 -10.97 -19.29
N VAL A 29 -11.01 -10.52 -19.85
CA VAL A 29 -11.49 -9.13 -19.70
C VAL A 29 -11.79 -8.82 -18.23
N TRP A 30 -12.40 -9.75 -17.51
CA TRP A 30 -12.65 -9.60 -16.06
C TRP A 30 -11.35 -9.43 -15.29
N HIS A 31 -10.36 -10.30 -15.48
CA HIS A 31 -9.06 -10.19 -14.81
C HIS A 31 -8.30 -8.92 -15.19
N PHE A 32 -8.42 -8.47 -16.45
CA PHE A 32 -7.83 -7.21 -16.89
C PHE A 32 -8.47 -6.00 -16.18
N TYR A 33 -9.79 -5.99 -16.03
CA TYR A 33 -10.51 -4.94 -15.31
C TYR A 33 -10.31 -5.03 -13.80
N ASP A 34 -10.23 -6.22 -13.25
CA ASP A 34 -9.98 -6.44 -11.82
C ASP A 34 -8.58 -5.93 -11.40
N GLY A 35 -7.58 -6.12 -12.25
CA GLY A 35 -6.28 -5.48 -12.08
C GLY A 35 -6.34 -3.94 -12.02
N ARG A 36 -7.31 -3.34 -12.73
CA ARG A 36 -7.56 -1.89 -12.70
C ARG A 36 -8.24 -1.43 -11.40
N ALA A 37 -9.12 -2.26 -10.83
CA ALA A 37 -9.75 -1.98 -9.55
C ALA A 37 -8.75 -1.85 -8.39
N GLY A 38 -7.60 -2.53 -8.46
CA GLY A 38 -6.50 -2.39 -7.52
C GLY A 38 -5.79 -1.03 -7.56
N MET A 39 -5.95 -0.25 -8.64
CA MET A 39 -5.37 1.10 -8.74
C MET A 39 -6.22 2.17 -8.04
N GLU A 40 -7.53 2.01 -8.00
CA GLU A 40 -8.44 3.01 -7.40
C GLU A 40 -8.15 3.28 -5.91
N PRO A 41 -7.95 2.27 -5.05
CA PRO A 41 -7.57 2.49 -3.67
C PRO A 41 -6.24 3.24 -3.53
N ARG A 42 -5.27 2.97 -4.40
CA ARG A 42 -3.96 3.65 -4.39
C ARG A 42 -4.07 5.12 -4.83
N ILE A 43 -4.88 5.40 -5.86
CA ILE A 43 -5.15 6.77 -6.28
C ILE A 43 -5.87 7.53 -5.17
N ARG A 44 -6.82 6.90 -4.49
CA ARG A 44 -7.50 7.48 -3.34
C ARG A 44 -6.52 7.79 -2.21
N GLU A 45 -5.64 6.87 -1.86
CA GLU A 45 -4.61 7.06 -0.85
C GLU A 45 -3.67 8.22 -1.20
N LEU A 46 -3.17 8.30 -2.44
CA LEU A 46 -2.35 9.41 -2.92
C LEU A 46 -3.10 10.75 -2.81
N ARG A 47 -4.37 10.76 -3.13
CA ARG A 47 -5.20 11.96 -3.11
C ARG A 47 -5.47 12.45 -1.69
N GLU A 48 -5.83 11.56 -0.78
CA GLU A 48 -6.27 11.90 0.58
C GLU A 48 -5.10 11.95 1.58
N ASP A 49 -4.22 10.93 1.55
CA ASP A 49 -3.17 10.78 2.56
C ASP A 49 -1.88 11.53 2.19
N TYR A 50 -1.61 11.71 0.89
CA TYR A 50 -0.43 12.43 0.37
C TYR A 50 -0.76 13.83 -0.18
N ALA A 51 -1.95 14.34 0.11
CA ALA A 51 -2.39 15.70 -0.22
C ALA A 51 -2.38 16.06 -1.72
N LEU A 52 -2.45 15.08 -2.64
CA LEU A 52 -2.59 15.35 -4.09
C LEU A 52 -3.93 15.99 -4.48
N ARG A 53 -4.87 16.10 -3.55
CA ARG A 53 -6.16 16.75 -3.78
C ARG A 53 -6.02 18.24 -4.06
N LYS A 54 -4.99 18.88 -3.52
CA LYS A 54 -4.76 20.32 -3.67
C LYS A 54 -3.59 20.56 -4.60
N ILE A 55 -3.82 21.27 -5.69
CA ILE A 55 -2.76 21.75 -6.59
C ILE A 55 -2.15 22.98 -5.89
N PRO A 56 -0.86 22.95 -5.48
CA PRO A 56 -0.30 24.00 -4.65
C PRO A 56 -0.03 25.32 -5.37
N THR A 57 0.20 25.28 -6.69
CA THR A 57 0.59 26.47 -7.47
C THR A 57 -0.15 26.55 -8.80
N ARG A 58 -0.06 27.72 -9.46
CA ARG A 58 -0.57 27.93 -10.83
C ARG A 58 0.48 27.57 -11.91
N ALA A 59 1.75 27.37 -11.52
CA ALA A 59 2.82 27.04 -12.43
C ALA A 59 2.90 25.54 -12.69
N PHE A 60 2.82 25.12 -13.96
CA PHE A 60 2.84 23.72 -14.34
C PHE A 60 4.12 23.00 -13.87
N ALA A 61 5.30 23.63 -14.06
CA ALA A 61 6.58 23.04 -13.66
C ALA A 61 6.69 22.79 -12.14
N ALA A 62 6.18 23.73 -11.33
CA ALA A 62 6.15 23.57 -9.88
C ALA A 62 5.20 22.43 -9.44
N ASN A 63 4.06 22.28 -10.11
CA ASN A 63 3.13 21.19 -9.84
C ASN A 63 3.69 19.83 -10.27
N ALA A 64 4.43 19.78 -11.39
CA ALA A 64 5.13 18.57 -11.81
C ALA A 64 6.19 18.15 -10.78
N LEU A 65 6.99 19.08 -10.28
CA LEU A 65 7.95 18.81 -9.21
C LEU A 65 7.26 18.34 -7.93
N TYR A 66 6.17 18.97 -7.54
CA TYR A 66 5.38 18.54 -6.39
C TYR A 66 4.89 17.09 -6.51
N LEU A 67 4.38 16.71 -7.70
CA LEU A 67 3.96 15.34 -7.97
C LEU A 67 5.12 14.34 -7.83
N GLU A 68 6.33 14.69 -8.30
CA GLU A 68 7.51 13.83 -8.15
C GLU A 68 7.92 13.66 -6.69
N VAL A 69 7.84 14.72 -5.88
CA VAL A 69 8.10 14.63 -4.44
C VAL A 69 7.09 13.72 -3.74
N VAL A 70 5.81 13.84 -4.08
CA VAL A 70 4.78 12.96 -3.53
C VAL A 70 5.01 11.51 -3.96
N ARG A 71 5.39 11.26 -5.21
CA ARG A 71 5.74 9.93 -5.71
C ARG A 71 6.91 9.33 -4.94
N LEU A 72 7.95 10.12 -4.69
CA LEU A 72 9.10 9.71 -3.89
C LEU A 72 8.67 9.36 -2.45
N ALA A 73 7.87 10.20 -1.81
CA ALA A 73 7.36 9.96 -0.47
C ALA A 73 6.54 8.66 -0.40
N TYR A 74 5.66 8.42 -1.38
CA TYR A 74 4.89 7.18 -1.47
C TYR A 74 5.79 5.94 -1.60
N ASN A 75 6.80 6.01 -2.46
CA ASN A 75 7.74 4.91 -2.66
C ASN A 75 8.57 4.64 -1.39
N LEU A 76 9.03 5.67 -0.69
CA LEU A 76 9.76 5.54 0.57
C LEU A 76 8.90 4.88 1.66
N VAL A 77 7.66 5.32 1.83
CA VAL A 77 6.74 4.71 2.80
C VAL A 77 6.46 3.26 2.44
N THR A 78 6.21 2.96 1.17
CA THR A 78 5.98 1.59 0.70
C THR A 78 7.21 0.70 0.90
N ALA A 79 8.41 1.20 0.61
CA ALA A 79 9.65 0.49 0.86
C ALA A 79 9.83 0.23 2.37
N PHE A 80 9.63 1.24 3.22
CA PHE A 80 9.68 1.10 4.67
C PHE A 80 8.68 0.04 5.18
N GLN A 81 7.43 0.07 4.71
CA GLN A 81 6.44 -0.92 5.08
C GLN A 81 6.87 -2.36 4.73
N ARG A 82 7.44 -2.55 3.54
CA ARG A 82 7.85 -3.88 3.07
C ARG A 82 9.11 -4.41 3.74
N THR A 83 10.05 -3.54 4.07
CA THR A 83 11.37 -3.94 4.60
C THR A 83 11.41 -3.96 6.12
N CYS A 84 10.78 -2.99 6.79
CA CYS A 84 10.91 -2.78 8.22
C CYS A 84 9.70 -3.24 9.03
N LEU A 85 8.52 -3.35 8.42
CA LEU A 85 7.29 -3.71 9.12
C LEU A 85 6.92 -5.18 8.94
N SER A 86 6.14 -5.74 9.89
CA SER A 86 5.55 -7.07 9.75
C SER A 86 4.40 -7.07 8.73
N GLU A 87 3.98 -8.25 8.28
CA GLU A 87 2.93 -8.42 7.26
C GLU A 87 1.62 -7.72 7.63
N GLU A 88 1.26 -7.68 8.91
CA GLU A 88 0.07 -7.00 9.41
C GLU A 88 0.03 -5.49 9.08
N TRP A 89 1.21 -4.86 8.95
CA TRP A 89 1.35 -3.44 8.68
C TRP A 89 1.47 -3.12 7.19
N GLN A 90 1.81 -4.11 6.37
CA GLN A 90 2.05 -3.90 4.93
C GLN A 90 0.78 -3.53 4.15
N SER A 91 -0.38 -3.96 4.64
CA SER A 91 -1.69 -3.65 4.05
C SER A 91 -2.31 -2.34 4.51
N LEU A 92 -1.66 -1.63 5.46
CA LEU A 92 -2.20 -0.40 6.02
C LEU A 92 -1.95 0.80 5.09
N THR A 93 -2.95 1.68 4.99
CA THR A 93 -2.80 2.99 4.33
C THR A 93 -1.91 3.91 5.17
N LEU A 94 -1.33 4.95 4.54
CA LEU A 94 -0.51 5.92 5.24
C LEU A 94 -1.24 6.59 6.43
N SER A 95 -2.52 6.87 6.30
CA SER A 95 -3.32 7.44 7.39
C SER A 95 -3.35 6.53 8.62
N LYS A 96 -3.59 5.24 8.41
CA LYS A 96 -3.57 4.24 9.50
C LYS A 96 -2.16 4.05 10.07
N LEU A 97 -1.14 4.10 9.21
CA LEU A 97 0.25 4.00 9.65
C LEU A 97 0.66 5.20 10.52
N ARG A 98 0.25 6.42 10.13
CA ARG A 98 0.48 7.63 10.94
C ARG A 98 -0.15 7.50 12.32
N SER A 99 -1.42 7.12 12.41
CA SER A 99 -2.13 7.06 13.68
C SER A 99 -1.59 5.98 14.62
N ARG A 100 -1.09 4.87 14.08
CA ARG A 100 -0.63 3.74 14.88
C ARG A 100 0.86 3.76 15.21
N LEU A 101 1.69 4.31 14.31
CA LEU A 101 3.14 4.24 14.44
C LEU A 101 3.79 5.62 14.62
N PHE A 102 3.39 6.64 13.85
CA PHE A 102 4.06 7.95 13.89
C PHE A 102 3.50 8.90 14.95
N TRP A 103 2.24 8.78 15.31
CA TRP A 103 1.62 9.61 16.34
C TRP A 103 1.70 8.96 17.73
N LEU A 104 2.84 8.34 18.03
CA LEU A 104 3.06 7.80 19.35
C LEU A 104 3.39 8.95 20.32
N PRO A 105 2.71 9.02 21.47
CA PRO A 105 3.06 9.99 22.51
C PRO A 105 4.43 9.68 23.06
N GLY A 106 5.32 10.67 23.09
CA GLY A 106 6.68 10.54 23.59
C GLY A 106 7.16 11.83 24.23
N GLU A 107 8.03 11.69 25.23
CA GLU A 107 8.69 12.79 25.91
C GLU A 107 10.16 12.82 25.53
N LEU A 108 10.66 13.99 25.11
CA LEU A 108 12.07 14.19 24.87
C LEU A 108 12.75 14.69 26.15
N THR A 109 13.54 13.84 26.78
CA THR A 109 14.31 14.15 27.98
C THR A 109 15.81 14.25 27.65
N ARG A 110 16.57 14.96 28.48
CA ARG A 110 18.05 15.09 28.32
C ARG A 110 18.79 14.69 29.60
N PRO A 111 18.68 13.43 30.04
CA PRO A 111 19.49 13.00 31.18
C PRO A 111 20.96 13.03 30.81
N GLN A 112 21.77 13.63 31.67
CA GLN A 112 23.23 13.77 31.46
C GLN A 112 23.61 14.40 30.10
N ASN A 113 22.81 15.37 29.63
CA ASN A 113 23.00 16.07 28.35
C ASN A 113 22.89 15.16 27.10
N ARG A 114 22.35 13.93 27.23
CA ARG A 114 22.07 13.01 26.11
C ARG A 114 20.58 13.07 25.75
N PRO A 115 20.24 13.39 24.50
CA PRO A 115 18.83 13.39 24.10
C PRO A 115 18.28 11.97 24.15
N THR A 116 17.25 11.75 24.95
CA THR A 116 16.58 10.47 25.12
C THR A 116 15.11 10.65 24.87
N LEU A 117 14.57 9.87 23.93
CA LEU A 117 13.13 9.84 23.63
C LEU A 117 12.48 8.71 24.44
N ARG A 118 11.57 9.09 25.35
CA ARG A 118 10.76 8.15 26.12
C ARG A 118 9.38 8.05 25.52
N PHE A 119 8.98 6.85 25.12
CA PHE A 119 7.61 6.56 24.70
C PHE A 119 6.72 6.21 25.89
N ALA A 120 5.40 6.34 25.72
CA ALA A 120 4.44 5.89 26.69
C ALA A 120 4.71 4.43 27.09
N ASN A 121 4.61 4.12 28.37
CA ASN A 121 4.92 2.80 28.92
C ASN A 121 3.81 1.79 28.57
N SER A 122 3.76 1.39 27.31
CA SER A 122 2.87 0.36 26.81
C SER A 122 3.70 -0.82 26.27
N PRO A 123 3.44 -2.05 26.75
CA PRO A 123 4.18 -3.23 26.32
C PRO A 123 4.03 -3.51 24.82
N LEU A 124 2.89 -3.14 24.24
CA LEU A 124 2.66 -3.26 22.80
C LEU A 124 3.53 -2.31 21.99
N ILE A 125 3.62 -1.04 22.41
CA ILE A 125 4.45 -0.03 21.73
C ILE A 125 5.92 -0.43 21.82
N GLN A 126 6.38 -0.86 22.99
CA GLN A 126 7.76 -1.31 23.19
C GLN A 126 8.10 -2.48 22.25
N LYS A 127 7.22 -3.48 22.16
CA LYS A 127 7.41 -4.63 21.27
C LYS A 127 7.55 -4.18 19.81
N TRP A 128 6.62 -3.35 19.31
CA TRP A 128 6.65 -2.89 17.92
C TRP A 128 7.88 -2.04 17.60
N VAL A 129 8.20 -1.06 18.46
CA VAL A 129 9.37 -0.19 18.26
C VAL A 129 10.65 -1.01 18.27
N THR A 130 10.81 -1.94 19.21
CA THR A 130 12.00 -2.81 19.28
C THR A 130 12.13 -3.69 18.03
N GLU A 131 11.04 -4.28 17.58
CA GLU A 131 11.04 -5.12 16.36
C GLU A 131 11.41 -4.30 15.11
N ILE A 132 10.83 -3.10 14.95
CA ILE A 132 11.11 -2.22 13.82
C ILE A 132 12.58 -1.78 13.85
N LEU A 133 13.09 -1.33 15.00
CA LEU A 133 14.50 -0.93 15.14
C LEU A 133 15.44 -2.10 14.82
N HIS A 134 15.13 -3.30 15.29
CA HIS A 134 15.93 -4.48 14.99
C HIS A 134 15.96 -4.78 13.47
N ARG A 135 14.82 -4.63 12.78
CA ARG A 135 14.77 -4.80 11.33
C ARG A 135 15.55 -3.70 10.59
N ILE A 136 15.45 -2.45 11.04
CA ILE A 136 16.23 -1.33 10.47
C ILE A 136 17.75 -1.59 10.62
N HIS A 137 18.21 -2.03 11.78
CA HIS A 137 19.63 -2.33 12.01
C HIS A 137 20.15 -3.50 11.16
N ARG A 138 19.26 -4.39 10.71
CA ARG A 138 19.63 -5.46 9.78
C ARG A 138 19.77 -5.00 8.33
N LEU A 139 19.22 -3.84 7.98
CA LEU A 139 19.44 -3.26 6.65
C LEU A 139 20.91 -2.84 6.59
N LYS A 140 21.72 -3.62 5.89
CA LYS A 140 23.13 -3.24 5.65
C LYS A 140 23.15 -1.89 4.94
N PRO A 141 23.98 -0.93 5.37
CA PRO A 141 24.22 0.25 4.58
C PRO A 141 24.73 -0.18 3.21
N LEU A 142 24.24 0.47 2.15
CA LEU A 142 24.82 0.33 0.83
C LEU A 142 26.27 0.80 0.96
N GLU A 143 27.22 -0.14 0.94
CA GLU A 143 28.64 0.20 0.87
C GLU A 143 28.86 0.92 -0.47
N SER A 144 29.17 2.19 -0.39
CA SER A 144 29.52 3.06 -1.52
C SER A 144 30.90 2.73 -2.04
#